data_164c1c5c34ad96455993e2e19011ce80
#
_entry.id   164c1c5c34ad96455993e2e19011ce80
#
_cell.length_a   1.000
_cell.length_b   1.000
_cell.length_c   1.000
_cell.angle_alpha   90.00
_cell.angle_beta   90.00
_cell.angle_gamma   90.00
#
_symmetry.space_group_name_H-M   'P 1'
#
loop_
_entity.id
_entity.type
_entity.pdbx_description
1 polymer ?
#
loop_
_entity_poly.entity_id
_entity_poly.type
_entity_poly.pdbx_seq_one_letter_code
_entity_poly.pdbx_strand_id
1 'polypeptide(L)'
;MRVLVVSAPLQGHMLPLVPLALAWRDAGHEVLVASGGDALTVDLGGLAAYDVAPGFAFGRIAGRVLLRHPLLARRELAGRAGTAVVGELFGTANATFVDAVVALARRERPDLVVYEPLGVAGGVAAERVGVPGVVQENNLFRAGDLVAAVAASGPMRRHRIGAPAATITVSPPSLTGPRPGLAMRAVPYSGGGEVPDWLRSAGERPRIIVSRSTVAGPGGGDPTAAIIAAAPAVDADIVLVRPPGRLPRLPENVRTVGRVPLDRVLPYATAYLHHGGAGSVLGGLAAGVPQLVVPGPGDRRHNAEAVARRGAGLAVRARAITPEVLNRLVTDASLAEAARAVRDEMAAMPLPSDVVPELTALRR
;
A
#
# COMPACT_ATOMS: atom_id res chain seq x y z
N MET A 1 15.07 -18.68 -13.77
CA MET A 1 15.82 -17.84 -12.84
C MET A 1 15.28 -18.04 -11.43
N ARG A 2 16.11 -17.74 -10.44
CA ARG A 2 15.67 -17.63 -9.06
C ARG A 2 15.56 -16.14 -8.66
N VAL A 3 14.39 -15.71 -8.27
CA VAL A 3 14.10 -14.32 -7.90
C VAL A 3 13.85 -14.23 -6.40
N LEU A 4 14.55 -13.33 -5.72
CA LEU A 4 14.32 -13.03 -4.31
C LEU A 4 13.51 -11.73 -4.19
N VAL A 5 12.30 -11.82 -3.63
CA VAL A 5 11.41 -10.68 -3.38
C VAL A 5 11.53 -10.28 -1.91
N VAL A 6 11.89 -9.02 -1.66
CA VAL A 6 12.11 -8.49 -0.29
C VAL A 6 11.18 -7.34 0.01
N SER A 7 10.46 -7.41 1.11
CA SER A 7 9.64 -6.29 1.60
C SER A 7 9.93 -5.95 3.07
N ALA A 8 9.60 -4.74 3.47
CA ALA A 8 9.47 -4.43 4.89
C ALA A 8 8.45 -5.37 5.54
N PRO A 9 8.64 -5.76 6.83
CA PRO A 9 7.81 -6.75 7.53
C PRO A 9 6.41 -6.22 7.89
N LEU A 10 5.69 -5.71 6.90
CA LEU A 10 4.35 -5.13 7.02
C LEU A 10 3.47 -5.60 5.85
N GLN A 11 2.25 -6.01 6.15
CA GLN A 11 1.27 -6.47 5.17
C GLN A 11 1.08 -5.49 4.00
N GLY A 12 0.96 -4.19 4.29
CA GLY A 12 0.76 -3.15 3.26
C GLY A 12 1.95 -2.97 2.30
N HIS A 13 3.15 -3.48 2.67
CA HIS A 13 4.35 -3.46 1.84
C HIS A 13 4.49 -4.72 1.00
N MET A 14 4.07 -5.87 1.55
CA MET A 14 4.14 -7.15 0.85
C MET A 14 3.08 -7.30 -0.23
N LEU A 15 1.81 -6.99 0.08
CA LEU A 15 0.69 -7.24 -0.83
C LEU A 15 0.89 -6.67 -2.24
N PRO A 16 1.43 -5.45 -2.44
CA PRO A 16 1.68 -4.90 -3.77
C PRO A 16 2.76 -5.64 -4.59
N LEU A 17 3.64 -6.40 -3.94
CA LEU A 17 4.69 -7.18 -4.62
C LEU A 17 4.21 -8.53 -5.12
N VAL A 18 3.14 -9.06 -4.50
CA VAL A 18 2.66 -10.41 -4.78
C VAL A 18 2.23 -10.61 -6.25
N PRO A 19 1.52 -9.69 -6.92
CA PRO A 19 1.14 -9.89 -8.31
C PRO A 19 2.32 -10.09 -9.26
N LEU A 20 3.42 -9.33 -9.09
CA LEU A 20 4.62 -9.53 -9.89
C LEU A 20 5.34 -10.84 -9.51
N ALA A 21 5.40 -11.16 -8.21
CA ALA A 21 5.99 -12.41 -7.74
C ALA A 21 5.26 -13.64 -8.31
N LEU A 22 3.93 -13.59 -8.38
CA LEU A 22 3.12 -14.64 -9.02
C LEU A 22 3.35 -14.70 -10.53
N ALA A 23 3.45 -13.55 -11.21
CA ALA A 23 3.76 -13.51 -12.64
C ALA A 23 5.12 -14.13 -12.96
N TRP A 24 6.14 -13.93 -12.12
CA TRP A 24 7.42 -14.61 -12.22
C TRP A 24 7.28 -16.13 -12.09
N ARG A 25 6.55 -16.59 -11.06
CA ARG A 25 6.29 -18.02 -10.85
C ARG A 25 5.57 -18.64 -12.05
N ASP A 26 4.53 -17.98 -12.53
CA ASP A 26 3.70 -18.46 -13.63
C ASP A 26 4.46 -18.48 -14.97
N ALA A 27 5.53 -17.66 -15.10
CA ALA A 27 6.50 -17.71 -16.18
C ALA A 27 7.58 -18.82 -16.01
N GLY A 28 7.45 -19.68 -15.00
CA GLY A 28 8.36 -20.81 -14.76
C GLY A 28 9.63 -20.47 -13.99
N HIS A 29 9.66 -19.33 -13.28
CA HIS A 29 10.79 -18.94 -12.43
C HIS A 29 10.59 -19.39 -10.99
N GLU A 30 11.68 -19.66 -10.28
CA GLU A 30 11.65 -19.89 -8.84
C GLU A 30 11.59 -18.56 -8.10
N VAL A 31 10.59 -18.39 -7.23
CA VAL A 31 10.39 -17.15 -6.49
C VAL A 31 10.44 -17.42 -4.99
N LEU A 32 11.31 -16.68 -4.31
CA LEU A 32 11.49 -16.71 -2.86
C LEU A 32 11.07 -15.37 -2.29
N VAL A 33 10.30 -15.37 -1.21
CA VAL A 33 9.85 -14.17 -0.50
C VAL A 33 10.59 -14.07 0.82
N ALA A 34 11.22 -12.92 1.09
CA ALA A 34 11.86 -12.60 2.34
C ALA A 34 11.16 -11.41 3.00
N SER A 35 10.58 -11.62 4.17
CA SER A 35 9.93 -10.58 4.97
C SER A 35 9.81 -11.05 6.43
N GLY A 36 8.82 -10.58 7.17
CA GLY A 36 8.54 -10.99 8.55
C GLY A 36 7.27 -10.34 9.08
N GLY A 37 7.02 -10.45 10.37
CA GLY A 37 5.89 -9.81 11.01
C GLY A 37 4.55 -10.17 10.37
N ASP A 38 3.66 -9.19 10.23
CA ASP A 38 2.34 -9.42 9.65
C ASP A 38 2.35 -9.58 8.11
N ALA A 39 3.45 -9.25 7.44
CA ALA A 39 3.62 -9.50 6.00
C ALA A 39 3.55 -10.99 5.64
N LEU A 40 3.94 -11.89 6.55
CA LEU A 40 3.88 -13.33 6.33
C LEU A 40 2.56 -13.98 6.78
N THR A 41 1.63 -13.20 7.31
CA THR A 41 0.29 -13.70 7.69
C THR A 41 -0.73 -13.67 6.57
N VAL A 42 -0.35 -13.10 5.41
CA VAL A 42 -1.20 -13.03 4.22
C VAL A 42 -0.98 -14.24 3.34
N ASP A 43 -2.01 -14.61 2.58
CA ASP A 43 -1.85 -15.59 1.52
C ASP A 43 -0.92 -15.03 0.43
N LEU A 44 0.18 -15.71 0.17
CA LEU A 44 1.17 -15.36 -0.85
C LEU A 44 0.97 -16.17 -2.14
N GLY A 45 -0.17 -16.83 -2.30
CA GLY A 45 -0.47 -17.63 -3.49
C GLY A 45 0.44 -18.86 -3.65
N GLY A 46 0.91 -19.44 -2.56
CA GLY A 46 1.79 -20.61 -2.55
C GLY A 46 3.27 -20.31 -2.78
N LEU A 47 3.70 -19.04 -2.78
CA LEU A 47 5.12 -18.69 -2.85
C LEU A 47 5.88 -19.11 -1.58
N ALA A 48 7.12 -19.60 -1.75
CA ALA A 48 8.00 -19.93 -0.63
C ALA A 48 8.42 -18.64 0.11
N ALA A 49 8.17 -18.61 1.42
CA ALA A 49 8.43 -17.44 2.25
C ALA A 49 9.40 -17.76 3.40
N TYR A 50 10.30 -16.82 3.67
CA TYR A 50 11.30 -16.89 4.73
C TYR A 50 11.08 -15.74 5.72
N ASP A 51 10.95 -16.06 7.00
CA ASP A 51 10.93 -15.06 8.07
C ASP A 51 12.37 -14.60 8.36
N VAL A 52 12.70 -13.40 7.87
CA VAL A 52 14.00 -12.74 8.08
C VAL A 52 13.96 -11.72 9.22
N ALA A 53 12.80 -11.55 9.85
CA ALA A 53 12.59 -10.58 10.93
C ALA A 53 11.75 -11.19 12.08
N PRO A 54 12.17 -12.31 12.70
CA PRO A 54 11.41 -12.95 13.75
C PRO A 54 11.18 -11.99 14.92
N GLY A 55 9.95 -11.95 15.42
CA GLY A 55 9.56 -11.06 16.51
C GLY A 55 9.50 -9.57 16.16
N PHE A 56 9.48 -9.25 14.87
CA PHE A 56 9.35 -7.86 14.40
C PHE A 56 8.10 -7.17 14.96
N ALA A 57 8.28 -5.98 15.51
CA ALA A 57 7.20 -5.21 16.10
C ALA A 57 7.34 -3.72 15.70
N PHE A 58 6.69 -3.32 14.61
CA PHE A 58 6.80 -1.96 14.07
C PHE A 58 6.43 -0.89 15.10
N GLY A 59 5.42 -1.13 15.94
CA GLY A 59 5.01 -0.18 16.99
C GLY A 59 6.14 0.11 18.01
N ARG A 60 6.96 -0.90 18.36
CA ARG A 60 8.13 -0.69 19.24
C ARG A 60 9.22 0.14 18.55
N ILE A 61 9.44 -0.09 17.26
CA ILE A 61 10.39 0.69 16.45
C ILE A 61 9.90 2.13 16.36
N ALA A 62 8.63 2.34 16.00
CA ALA A 62 8.03 3.67 15.89
C ALA A 62 8.12 4.44 17.21
N GLY A 63 7.74 3.83 18.33
CA GLY A 63 7.85 4.43 19.67
C GLY A 63 9.29 4.85 19.99
N ARG A 64 10.27 3.98 19.73
CA ARG A 64 11.70 4.29 19.97
C ARG A 64 12.21 5.44 19.10
N VAL A 65 11.87 5.45 17.81
CA VAL A 65 12.29 6.52 16.87
C VAL A 65 11.66 7.83 17.25
N LEU A 66 10.35 7.88 17.53
CA LEU A 66 9.65 9.11 17.91
C LEU A 66 10.17 9.69 19.23
N LEU A 67 10.52 8.83 20.21
CA LEU A 67 11.14 9.27 21.47
C LEU A 67 12.56 9.84 21.26
N ARG A 68 13.35 9.26 20.35
CA ARG A 68 14.70 9.74 20.02
C ARG A 68 14.71 11.02 19.18
N HIS A 69 13.63 11.27 18.42
CA HIS A 69 13.52 12.39 17.49
C HIS A 69 12.25 13.22 17.75
N PRO A 70 12.08 13.86 18.93
CA PRO A 70 10.84 14.56 19.30
C PRO A 70 10.48 15.71 18.36
N LEU A 71 11.48 16.43 17.83
CA LEU A 71 11.24 17.50 16.85
C LEU A 71 10.71 16.95 15.53
N LEU A 72 11.21 15.79 15.10
CA LEU A 72 10.72 15.10 13.90
C LEU A 72 9.28 14.59 14.08
N ALA A 73 8.97 14.06 15.27
CA ALA A 73 7.62 13.65 15.65
C ALA A 73 6.63 14.85 15.61
N ARG A 74 7.02 16.02 16.13
CA ARG A 74 6.20 17.23 16.05
C ARG A 74 5.99 17.71 14.61
N ARG A 75 7.03 17.65 13.77
CA ARG A 75 6.94 17.97 12.34
C ARG A 75 5.99 17.02 11.61
N GLU A 76 6.02 15.72 11.94
CA GLU A 76 5.12 14.73 11.37
C GLU A 76 3.66 15.02 11.72
N LEU A 77 3.37 15.26 13.00
CA LEU A 77 2.01 15.63 13.42
C LEU A 77 1.51 16.91 12.74
N ALA A 78 2.43 17.86 12.48
CA ALA A 78 2.13 19.08 11.73
C ALA A 78 2.06 18.88 10.20
N GLY A 79 2.36 17.68 9.68
CA GLY A 79 2.40 17.38 8.24
C GLY A 79 3.56 18.02 7.48
N ARG A 80 4.67 18.32 8.17
CA ARG A 80 5.85 19.02 7.62
C ARG A 80 7.13 18.18 7.66
N ALA A 81 7.03 16.89 7.99
CA ALA A 81 8.22 16.04 8.11
C ALA A 81 8.74 15.52 6.76
N GLY A 82 7.93 15.54 5.70
CA GLY A 82 8.29 14.97 4.41
C GLY A 82 8.63 13.47 4.54
N THR A 83 9.69 13.03 3.86
CA THR A 83 10.17 11.64 3.92
C THR A 83 11.10 11.35 5.10
N ALA A 84 11.50 12.35 5.89
CA ALA A 84 12.51 12.19 6.94
C ALA A 84 12.09 11.23 8.06
N VAL A 85 10.83 11.31 8.51
CA VAL A 85 10.29 10.37 9.53
C VAL A 85 10.25 8.95 8.98
N VAL A 86 9.79 8.81 7.74
CA VAL A 86 9.70 7.52 7.06
C VAL A 86 11.10 6.92 6.91
N GLY A 87 12.10 7.73 6.52
CA GLY A 87 13.49 7.32 6.44
C GLY A 87 14.03 6.76 7.76
N GLU A 88 13.86 7.46 8.88
CA GLU A 88 14.33 7.01 10.20
C GLU A 88 13.56 5.77 10.70
N LEU A 89 12.23 5.71 10.50
CA LEU A 89 11.41 4.56 10.88
C LEU A 89 11.81 3.30 10.12
N PHE A 90 11.87 3.39 8.81
CA PHE A 90 12.20 2.22 7.98
C PHE A 90 13.70 1.92 7.95
N GLY A 91 14.56 2.91 8.14
CA GLY A 91 15.98 2.66 8.35
C GLY A 91 16.24 1.87 9.62
N THR A 92 15.59 2.24 10.73
CA THR A 92 15.66 1.48 11.98
C THR A 92 15.05 0.08 11.80
N ALA A 93 13.95 -0.04 11.07
CA ALA A 93 13.35 -1.33 10.76
C ALA A 93 14.30 -2.23 9.95
N ASN A 94 14.82 -1.74 8.81
CA ASN A 94 15.73 -2.50 7.95
C ASN A 94 16.99 -2.97 8.69
N ALA A 95 17.53 -2.15 9.59
CA ALA A 95 18.70 -2.51 10.38
C ALA A 95 18.48 -3.75 11.28
N THR A 96 17.23 -4.12 11.55
CA THR A 96 16.93 -5.32 12.36
C THR A 96 16.98 -6.62 11.57
N PHE A 97 16.86 -6.59 10.24
CA PHE A 97 16.76 -7.79 9.42
C PHE A 97 17.68 -7.80 8.18
N VAL A 98 18.42 -6.72 7.90
CA VAL A 98 19.28 -6.64 6.72
C VAL A 98 20.32 -7.76 6.65
N ASP A 99 20.93 -8.12 7.77
CA ASP A 99 21.95 -9.19 7.81
C ASP A 99 21.32 -10.56 7.52
N ALA A 100 20.09 -10.81 7.97
CA ALA A 100 19.36 -12.04 7.68
C ALA A 100 18.97 -12.12 6.19
N VAL A 101 18.57 -11.00 5.56
CA VAL A 101 18.30 -10.95 4.11
C VAL A 101 19.57 -11.23 3.31
N VAL A 102 20.70 -10.64 3.69
CA VAL A 102 22.00 -10.90 3.05
C VAL A 102 22.43 -12.36 3.21
N ALA A 103 22.26 -12.94 4.39
CA ALA A 103 22.55 -14.36 4.64
C ALA A 103 21.66 -15.28 3.78
N LEU A 104 20.36 -14.97 3.68
CA LEU A 104 19.43 -15.68 2.82
C LEU A 104 19.87 -15.59 1.34
N ALA A 105 20.17 -14.38 0.85
CA ALA A 105 20.62 -14.18 -0.54
C ALA A 105 21.90 -14.96 -0.86
N ARG A 106 22.86 -15.03 0.07
CA ARG A 106 24.08 -15.84 -0.10
C ARG A 106 23.79 -17.33 -0.17
N ARG A 107 22.86 -17.83 0.64
CA ARG A 107 22.46 -19.24 0.70
C ARG A 107 21.71 -19.63 -0.57
N GLU A 108 20.71 -18.86 -0.93
CA GLU A 108 19.79 -19.17 -2.02
C GLU A 108 20.31 -18.80 -3.40
N ARG A 109 21.33 -17.93 -3.49
CA ARG A 109 21.98 -17.50 -4.73
C ARG A 109 20.95 -17.03 -5.79
N PRO A 110 20.14 -16.01 -5.52
CA PRO A 110 19.20 -15.51 -6.50
C PRO A 110 19.93 -14.92 -7.72
N ASP A 111 19.28 -14.98 -8.88
CA ASP A 111 19.75 -14.31 -10.10
C ASP A 111 19.36 -12.82 -10.12
N LEU A 112 18.33 -12.45 -9.36
CA LEU A 112 17.76 -11.10 -9.27
C LEU A 112 17.13 -10.89 -7.89
N VAL A 113 17.22 -9.65 -7.37
CA VAL A 113 16.50 -9.25 -6.14
C VAL A 113 15.52 -8.15 -6.49
N VAL A 114 14.24 -8.39 -6.23
CA VAL A 114 13.17 -7.37 -6.30
C VAL A 114 12.89 -6.88 -4.89
N TYR A 115 12.82 -5.57 -4.68
CA TYR A 115 12.51 -4.99 -3.37
C TYR A 115 11.67 -3.72 -3.49
N GLU A 116 10.90 -3.39 -2.46
CA GLU A 116 10.13 -2.17 -2.42
C GLU A 116 10.93 -1.02 -1.78
N PRO A 117 10.60 0.25 -2.04
CA PRO A 117 11.43 1.40 -1.67
C PRO A 117 11.77 1.53 -0.19
N LEU A 118 10.94 0.99 0.70
CA LEU A 118 11.16 1.01 2.16
C LEU A 118 11.76 -0.31 2.68
N GLY A 119 11.87 -1.34 1.83
CA GLY A 119 12.53 -2.62 2.08
C GLY A 119 13.96 -2.66 1.54
N VAL A 120 14.75 -1.62 1.77
CA VAL A 120 16.10 -1.45 1.19
C VAL A 120 17.10 -2.55 1.57
N ALA A 121 16.80 -3.38 2.55
CA ALA A 121 17.57 -4.60 2.86
C ALA A 121 17.75 -5.48 1.61
N GLY A 122 16.75 -5.50 0.70
CA GLY A 122 16.87 -6.17 -0.60
C GLY A 122 17.95 -5.55 -1.50
N GLY A 123 18.01 -4.22 -1.57
CA GLY A 123 19.07 -3.51 -2.32
C GLY A 123 20.46 -3.75 -1.75
N VAL A 124 20.59 -3.81 -0.40
CA VAL A 124 21.84 -4.19 0.26
C VAL A 124 22.22 -5.63 -0.09
N ALA A 125 21.25 -6.54 -0.08
CA ALA A 125 21.51 -7.95 -0.42
C ALA A 125 21.96 -8.10 -1.87
N ALA A 126 21.27 -7.45 -2.84
CA ALA A 126 21.65 -7.46 -4.24
C ALA A 126 23.10 -7.01 -4.46
N GLU A 127 23.49 -5.88 -3.85
CA GLU A 127 24.87 -5.34 -3.90
C GLU A 127 25.88 -6.34 -3.29
N ARG A 128 25.54 -6.98 -2.17
CA ARG A 128 26.44 -7.89 -1.45
C ARG A 128 26.65 -9.23 -2.14
N VAL A 129 25.71 -9.69 -2.95
CA VAL A 129 25.84 -10.94 -3.71
C VAL A 129 26.16 -10.69 -5.19
N GLY A 130 26.22 -9.44 -5.62
CA GLY A 130 26.64 -9.05 -6.98
C GLY A 130 25.61 -9.37 -8.06
N VAL A 131 24.31 -9.27 -7.74
CA VAL A 131 23.21 -9.50 -8.69
C VAL A 131 22.41 -8.21 -8.94
N PRO A 132 21.68 -8.11 -10.06
CA PRO A 132 20.82 -6.96 -10.31
C PRO A 132 19.77 -6.77 -9.19
N GLY A 133 19.63 -5.54 -8.69
CA GLY A 133 18.55 -5.14 -7.81
C GLY A 133 17.48 -4.38 -8.60
N VAL A 134 16.21 -4.71 -8.42
CA VAL A 134 15.06 -4.03 -9.03
C VAL A 134 14.19 -3.43 -7.93
N VAL A 135 13.91 -2.14 -8.02
CA VAL A 135 12.97 -1.47 -7.10
C VAL A 135 11.58 -1.50 -7.70
N GLN A 136 10.61 -2.08 -7.01
CA GLN A 136 9.20 -1.99 -7.36
C GLN A 136 8.50 -0.96 -6.47
N GLU A 137 7.98 0.11 -7.04
CA GLU A 137 7.12 1.05 -6.31
C GLU A 137 5.87 0.33 -5.79
N ASN A 138 5.46 0.72 -4.60
CA ASN A 138 4.24 0.26 -3.93
C ASN A 138 3.45 1.42 -3.32
N ASN A 139 3.81 2.65 -3.66
CA ASN A 139 3.25 3.89 -3.12
C ASN A 139 3.26 5.01 -4.17
N LEU A 140 2.76 6.20 -3.80
CA LEU A 140 2.66 7.35 -4.70
C LEU A 140 3.87 8.29 -4.64
N PHE A 141 4.87 8.01 -3.80
CA PHE A 141 6.16 8.70 -3.83
C PHE A 141 7.08 8.07 -4.89
N ARG A 142 8.07 8.81 -5.34
CA ARG A 142 9.13 8.27 -6.20
C ARG A 142 9.99 7.30 -5.40
N ALA A 143 10.24 6.13 -5.97
CA ALA A 143 11.06 5.10 -5.32
C ALA A 143 12.43 5.64 -4.87
N GLY A 144 13.11 6.40 -5.74
CA GLY A 144 14.42 6.98 -5.44
C GLY A 144 14.45 7.87 -4.21
N ASP A 145 13.41 8.69 -4.00
CA ASP A 145 13.31 9.59 -2.84
C ASP A 145 13.19 8.80 -1.53
N LEU A 146 12.41 7.72 -1.54
CA LEU A 146 12.22 6.87 -0.36
C LEU A 146 13.45 6.01 -0.07
N VAL A 147 14.06 5.41 -1.10
CA VAL A 147 15.31 4.65 -0.95
C VAL A 147 16.40 5.56 -0.39
N ALA A 148 16.54 6.78 -0.92
CA ALA A 148 17.52 7.76 -0.43
C ALA A 148 17.25 8.18 1.01
N ALA A 149 15.99 8.40 1.39
CA ALA A 149 15.61 8.77 2.76
C ALA A 149 15.97 7.63 3.75
N VAL A 150 15.70 6.37 3.39
CA VAL A 150 16.03 5.20 4.24
C VAL A 150 17.55 5.01 4.30
N ALA A 151 18.25 5.12 3.17
CA ALA A 151 19.70 4.98 3.11
C ALA A 151 20.44 6.06 3.95
N ALA A 152 19.90 7.28 4.00
CA ALA A 152 20.45 8.40 4.77
C ALA A 152 20.21 8.27 6.28
N SER A 153 19.33 7.36 6.74
CA SER A 153 19.06 7.15 8.17
C SER A 153 20.30 6.66 8.90
N GLY A 154 20.44 7.02 10.18
CA GLY A 154 21.61 6.66 10.99
C GLY A 154 21.94 5.16 10.94
N PRO A 155 20.96 4.24 11.18
CA PRO A 155 21.22 2.80 11.16
C PRO A 155 21.66 2.23 9.82
N MET A 156 21.25 2.85 8.68
CA MET A 156 21.53 2.32 7.35
C MET A 156 22.78 2.90 6.66
N ARG A 157 23.34 4.00 7.16
CA ARG A 157 24.51 4.68 6.54
C ARG A 157 25.74 3.78 6.33
N ARG A 158 25.89 2.73 7.12
CA ARG A 158 26.99 1.76 6.99
C ARG A 158 26.80 0.75 5.87
N HIS A 159 25.59 0.67 5.31
CA HIS A 159 25.27 -0.29 4.26
C HIS A 159 25.27 0.40 2.90
N ARG A 160 26.00 -0.18 1.94
CA ARG A 160 25.93 0.25 0.57
C ARG A 160 24.68 -0.33 -0.07
N ILE A 161 23.89 0.53 -0.68
CA ILE A 161 22.75 0.17 -1.53
C ILE A 161 23.17 0.54 -2.95
N GLY A 162 23.32 -0.45 -3.84
CA GLY A 162 23.65 -0.23 -5.24
C GLY A 162 22.54 0.54 -5.96
N ALA A 163 22.88 1.21 -7.05
CA ALA A 163 21.88 1.75 -7.95
C ALA A 163 21.02 0.60 -8.50
N PRO A 164 19.69 0.73 -8.52
CA PRO A 164 18.85 -0.32 -9.06
C PRO A 164 19.08 -0.47 -10.57
N ALA A 165 19.15 -1.72 -11.04
CA ALA A 165 19.23 -2.03 -12.46
C ALA A 165 17.96 -1.63 -13.22
N ALA A 166 16.81 -1.66 -12.53
CA ALA A 166 15.55 -1.12 -13.01
C ALA A 166 14.68 -0.62 -11.86
N THR A 167 13.80 0.32 -12.17
CA THR A 167 12.70 0.78 -11.28
C THR A 167 11.38 0.50 -11.96
N ILE A 168 10.48 -0.18 -11.26
CA ILE A 168 9.11 -0.43 -11.73
C ILE A 168 8.20 0.63 -11.11
N THR A 169 7.48 1.37 -11.96
CA THR A 169 6.54 2.41 -11.55
C THR A 169 5.11 1.90 -11.67
N VAL A 170 4.31 2.06 -10.61
CA VAL A 170 2.95 1.53 -10.55
C VAL A 170 1.87 2.61 -10.56
N SER A 171 2.26 3.85 -10.36
CA SER A 171 1.31 4.97 -10.31
C SER A 171 0.95 5.44 -11.71
N PRO A 172 -0.36 5.61 -12.03
CA PRO A 172 -0.76 6.17 -13.32
C PRO A 172 -0.25 7.61 -13.47
N PRO A 173 0.26 8.00 -14.64
CA PRO A 173 0.79 9.34 -14.91
C PRO A 173 -0.17 10.49 -14.60
N SER A 174 -1.48 10.31 -14.81
CA SER A 174 -2.47 11.33 -14.49
C SER A 174 -2.60 11.64 -12.99
N LEU A 175 -2.15 10.73 -12.13
CA LEU A 175 -2.19 10.88 -10.67
C LEU A 175 -0.93 11.55 -10.11
N THR A 176 0.25 11.16 -10.61
CA THR A 176 1.55 11.54 -10.03
C THR A 176 2.52 12.22 -10.99
N GLY A 177 2.10 12.42 -12.25
CA GLY A 177 2.99 12.79 -13.34
C GLY A 177 3.79 11.61 -13.90
N PRO A 178 4.41 11.79 -15.08
CA PRO A 178 5.27 10.76 -15.68
C PRO A 178 6.50 10.51 -14.81
N ARG A 179 6.94 9.24 -14.77
CA ARG A 179 8.10 8.78 -14.00
C ARG A 179 9.04 7.96 -14.87
N PRO A 180 10.36 8.08 -14.66
CA PRO A 180 11.30 7.18 -15.32
C PRO A 180 11.17 5.77 -14.73
N GLY A 181 11.34 4.77 -15.59
CA GLY A 181 11.28 3.35 -15.21
C GLY A 181 10.30 2.55 -16.06
N LEU A 182 10.18 1.28 -15.74
CA LEU A 182 9.22 0.35 -16.34
C LEU A 182 7.84 0.61 -15.76
N ALA A 183 6.91 1.01 -16.59
CA ALA A 183 5.51 1.13 -16.17
C ALA A 183 4.91 -0.27 -15.99
N MET A 184 4.22 -0.48 -14.86
CA MET A 184 3.51 -1.72 -14.58
C MET A 184 2.16 -1.39 -13.93
N ARG A 185 1.11 -2.03 -14.35
CA ARG A 185 -0.20 -1.91 -13.72
C ARG A 185 -0.14 -2.32 -12.26
N ALA A 186 -0.60 -1.44 -11.36
CA ALA A 186 -0.89 -1.84 -9.99
C ALA A 186 -2.08 -2.80 -9.99
N VAL A 187 -1.84 -4.07 -9.73
CA VAL A 187 -2.89 -5.08 -9.57
C VAL A 187 -3.21 -5.20 -8.08
N PRO A 188 -4.42 -4.82 -7.64
CA PRO A 188 -4.81 -4.98 -6.25
C PRO A 188 -4.79 -6.45 -5.84
N TYR A 189 -4.19 -6.72 -4.69
CA TYR A 189 -4.12 -8.05 -4.11
C TYR A 189 -4.43 -7.97 -2.61
N SER A 190 -5.39 -8.75 -2.14
CA SER A 190 -5.87 -8.73 -0.76
C SER A 190 -5.49 -9.96 0.06
N GLY A 191 -4.72 -10.89 -0.50
CA GLY A 191 -4.27 -12.09 0.19
C GLY A 191 -5.35 -13.15 0.41
N GLY A 192 -6.30 -13.26 -0.53
CA GLY A 192 -7.39 -14.25 -0.47
C GLY A 192 -8.49 -13.87 0.51
N GLY A 193 -9.40 -14.81 0.78
CA GLY A 193 -10.53 -14.66 1.67
C GLY A 193 -11.89 -14.80 0.97
N GLU A 194 -12.92 -15.02 1.78
CA GLU A 194 -14.30 -15.14 1.30
C GLU A 194 -14.97 -13.77 1.23
N VAL A 195 -15.83 -13.60 0.23
CA VAL A 195 -16.71 -12.45 0.09
C VAL A 195 -18.13 -12.95 0.35
N PRO A 196 -18.87 -12.37 1.30
CA PRO A 196 -20.28 -12.66 1.47
C PRO A 196 -21.09 -12.42 0.18
N ASP A 197 -22.08 -13.25 -0.11
CA ASP A 197 -22.80 -13.21 -1.39
C ASP A 197 -23.43 -11.83 -1.66
N TRP A 198 -23.98 -11.20 -0.62
CA TRP A 198 -24.58 -9.85 -0.73
C TRP A 198 -23.58 -8.75 -1.09
N LEU A 199 -22.27 -9.01 -0.99
CA LEU A 199 -21.19 -8.10 -1.44
C LEU A 199 -20.63 -8.43 -2.83
N ARG A 200 -21.07 -9.52 -3.46
CA ARG A 200 -20.63 -9.95 -4.80
C ARG A 200 -21.47 -9.37 -5.93
N SER A 201 -22.41 -8.50 -5.62
CA SER A 201 -23.28 -7.85 -6.60
C SER A 201 -23.52 -6.40 -6.22
N ALA A 202 -23.90 -5.58 -7.19
CA ALA A 202 -24.40 -4.24 -6.91
C ALA A 202 -25.66 -4.35 -6.04
N GLY A 203 -25.77 -3.47 -5.04
CA GLY A 203 -26.99 -3.34 -4.23
C GLY A 203 -28.09 -2.58 -4.97
N GLU A 204 -29.31 -2.60 -4.43
CA GLU A 204 -30.43 -1.77 -4.91
C GLU A 204 -30.15 -0.28 -4.67
N ARG A 205 -29.40 0.04 -3.62
CA ARG A 205 -28.96 1.39 -3.25
C ARG A 205 -27.47 1.57 -3.52
N PRO A 206 -26.98 2.80 -3.73
CA PRO A 206 -25.55 3.09 -3.75
C PRO A 206 -24.85 2.49 -2.53
N ARG A 207 -23.63 2.00 -2.69
CA ARG A 207 -22.87 1.33 -1.60
C ARG A 207 -21.56 2.03 -1.35
N ILE A 208 -21.35 2.47 -0.12
CA ILE A 208 -20.08 3.01 0.36
C ILE A 208 -19.33 1.93 1.14
N ILE A 209 -18.20 1.49 0.65
CA ILE A 209 -17.28 0.61 1.40
C ILE A 209 -16.38 1.46 2.27
N VAL A 210 -16.25 1.12 3.54
CA VAL A 210 -15.37 1.81 4.49
C VAL A 210 -14.32 0.85 5.00
N SER A 211 -13.04 1.15 4.75
CA SER A 211 -11.93 0.35 5.29
C SER A 211 -11.04 1.16 6.22
N ARG A 212 -10.53 0.49 7.26
CA ARG A 212 -9.59 1.05 8.22
C ARG A 212 -8.15 0.68 7.90
N SER A 213 -7.22 1.44 8.45
CA SER A 213 -5.79 1.11 8.40
C SER A 213 -5.51 -0.23 9.10
N THR A 214 -4.58 -1.00 8.53
CA THR A 214 -4.00 -2.17 9.20
C THR A 214 -2.98 -1.77 10.27
N VAL A 215 -2.38 -0.56 10.13
CA VAL A 215 -1.41 -0.02 11.07
C VAL A 215 -2.10 1.01 11.98
N ALA A 216 -2.17 0.71 13.26
CA ALA A 216 -2.61 1.67 14.27
C ALA A 216 -1.54 2.77 14.43
N GLY A 217 -1.95 4.03 14.48
CA GLY A 217 -1.03 5.15 14.68
C GLY A 217 -1.76 6.36 15.27
N PRO A 218 -1.07 7.21 16.02
CA PRO A 218 -1.64 8.47 16.51
C PRO A 218 -1.89 9.44 15.35
N GLY A 219 -2.96 10.24 15.43
CA GLY A 219 -3.12 11.45 14.61
C GLY A 219 -4.07 11.38 13.41
N GLY A 220 -4.64 10.25 13.06
CA GLY A 220 -5.76 10.19 12.11
C GLY A 220 -7.01 9.74 12.86
N GLY A 221 -7.91 10.60 13.27
CA GLY A 221 -9.11 10.22 14.01
C GLY A 221 -9.85 9.06 13.32
N ASP A 222 -10.39 8.12 14.11
CA ASP A 222 -11.24 7.06 13.57
C ASP A 222 -12.54 7.71 13.02
N PRO A 223 -12.81 7.63 11.72
CA PRO A 223 -13.99 8.26 11.13
C PRO A 223 -15.29 7.52 11.45
N THR A 224 -15.22 6.34 12.07
CA THR A 224 -16.36 5.43 12.27
C THR A 224 -17.53 6.10 12.98
N ALA A 225 -17.25 6.85 14.05
CA ALA A 225 -18.33 7.53 14.80
C ALA A 225 -19.01 8.62 13.96
N ALA A 226 -18.25 9.41 13.21
CA ALA A 226 -18.80 10.43 12.32
C ALA A 226 -19.62 9.82 11.17
N ILE A 227 -19.15 8.71 10.60
CA ILE A 227 -19.86 7.98 9.55
C ILE A 227 -21.20 7.44 10.09
N ILE A 228 -21.19 6.79 11.26
CA ILE A 228 -22.42 6.24 11.87
C ILE A 228 -23.42 7.37 12.18
N ALA A 229 -22.93 8.51 12.69
CA ALA A 229 -23.81 9.65 12.98
C ALA A 229 -24.40 10.28 11.70
N ALA A 230 -23.67 10.32 10.61
CA ALA A 230 -24.14 10.87 9.33
C ALA A 230 -25.07 9.90 8.58
N ALA A 231 -24.92 8.60 8.77
CA ALA A 231 -25.55 7.56 7.97
C ALA A 231 -27.08 7.67 7.82
N PRO A 232 -27.88 8.02 8.85
CA PRO A 232 -29.34 8.12 8.69
C PRO A 232 -29.82 9.10 7.62
N ALA A 233 -29.01 10.11 7.28
CA ALA A 233 -29.33 11.12 6.27
C ALA A 233 -28.57 10.89 4.94
N VAL A 234 -28.00 9.70 4.76
CA VAL A 234 -27.28 9.31 3.53
C VAL A 234 -28.10 8.31 2.74
N ASP A 235 -28.36 8.62 1.47
CA ASP A 235 -29.07 7.70 0.58
C ASP A 235 -28.14 6.66 -0.05
N ALA A 236 -27.51 5.87 0.83
CA ALA A 236 -26.61 4.78 0.46
C ALA A 236 -26.52 3.76 1.59
N ASP A 237 -26.17 2.53 1.23
CA ASP A 237 -25.74 1.51 2.19
C ASP A 237 -24.27 1.72 2.53
N ILE A 238 -23.93 1.65 3.82
CA ILE A 238 -22.58 1.82 4.30
C ILE A 238 -22.09 0.51 4.89
N VAL A 239 -20.96 0.00 4.38
CA VAL A 239 -20.37 -1.26 4.82
C VAL A 239 -19.04 -0.97 5.53
N LEU A 240 -19.01 -1.17 6.84
CA LEU A 240 -17.81 -1.03 7.66
C LEU A 240 -17.02 -2.34 7.64
N VAL A 241 -15.86 -2.33 6.99
CA VAL A 241 -14.94 -3.47 6.93
C VAL A 241 -14.01 -3.44 8.14
N ARG A 242 -13.99 -4.50 8.91
CA ARG A 242 -13.20 -4.63 10.16
C ARG A 242 -13.41 -3.42 11.09
N PRO A 243 -14.63 -3.11 11.51
CA PRO A 243 -14.88 -1.99 12.40
C PRO A 243 -14.16 -2.16 13.76
N PRO A 244 -14.06 -1.10 14.58
CA PRO A 244 -13.57 -1.23 15.95
C PRO A 244 -14.46 -2.20 16.76
N GLY A 245 -13.87 -2.84 17.77
CA GLY A 245 -14.54 -3.91 18.53
C GLY A 245 -15.81 -3.47 19.29
N ARG A 246 -15.97 -2.17 19.57
CA ARG A 246 -17.18 -1.64 20.19
C ARG A 246 -17.79 -0.57 19.28
N LEU A 247 -19.02 -0.83 18.81
CA LEU A 247 -19.81 0.10 18.02
C LEU A 247 -21.05 0.53 18.79
N PRO A 248 -21.55 1.75 18.58
CA PRO A 248 -22.89 2.14 19.04
C PRO A 248 -23.95 1.35 18.28
N ARG A 249 -25.24 1.57 18.61
CA ARG A 249 -26.35 1.07 17.79
C ARG A 249 -26.19 1.57 16.36
N LEU A 250 -26.21 0.64 15.41
CA LEU A 250 -26.05 0.98 13.99
C LEU A 250 -27.38 1.41 13.38
N PRO A 251 -27.41 2.44 12.52
CA PRO A 251 -28.52 2.75 11.64
C PRO A 251 -28.83 1.59 10.68
N GLU A 252 -30.05 1.56 10.14
CA GLU A 252 -30.54 0.46 9.27
C GLU A 252 -29.70 0.31 7.99
N ASN A 253 -29.17 1.42 7.46
CA ASN A 253 -28.34 1.43 6.27
C ASN A 253 -26.82 1.21 6.56
N VAL A 254 -26.45 0.82 7.78
CA VAL A 254 -25.07 0.51 8.15
C VAL A 254 -24.92 -0.96 8.49
N ARG A 255 -24.05 -1.66 7.77
CA ARG A 255 -23.70 -3.06 8.02
C ARG A 255 -22.22 -3.20 8.33
N THR A 256 -21.86 -4.24 9.02
CA THR A 256 -20.46 -4.58 9.32
C THR A 256 -20.08 -5.90 8.67
N VAL A 257 -18.80 -6.01 8.31
CA VAL A 257 -18.22 -7.25 7.82
C VAL A 257 -16.81 -7.39 8.39
N GLY A 258 -16.38 -8.62 8.59
CA GLY A 258 -15.02 -8.94 8.99
C GLY A 258 -13.99 -8.58 7.92
N ARG A 259 -12.89 -9.31 7.87
CA ARG A 259 -11.91 -9.17 6.78
C ARG A 259 -12.52 -9.73 5.48
N VAL A 260 -12.51 -8.91 4.44
CA VAL A 260 -12.90 -9.30 3.08
C VAL A 260 -11.83 -8.83 2.08
N PRO A 261 -11.62 -9.55 0.98
CA PRO A 261 -10.74 -9.14 -0.10
C PRO A 261 -11.32 -7.91 -0.83
N LEU A 262 -10.75 -6.73 -0.59
CA LEU A 262 -11.25 -5.46 -1.13
C LEU A 262 -11.18 -5.41 -2.66
N ASP A 263 -10.19 -6.04 -3.27
CA ASP A 263 -10.08 -6.20 -4.72
C ASP A 263 -11.30 -6.89 -5.36
N ARG A 264 -11.99 -7.75 -4.60
CA ARG A 264 -13.22 -8.45 -5.05
C ARG A 264 -14.51 -7.75 -4.64
N VAL A 265 -14.44 -6.79 -3.72
CA VAL A 265 -15.63 -6.06 -3.20
C VAL A 265 -15.78 -4.69 -3.86
N LEU A 266 -14.67 -3.97 -4.09
CA LEU A 266 -14.69 -2.62 -4.64
C LEU A 266 -15.33 -2.52 -6.04
N PRO A 267 -15.24 -3.51 -6.94
CA PRO A 267 -15.94 -3.46 -8.23
C PRO A 267 -17.47 -3.33 -8.12
N TYR A 268 -18.04 -3.66 -6.96
CA TYR A 268 -19.48 -3.57 -6.68
C TYR A 268 -19.83 -2.38 -5.75
N ALA A 269 -18.87 -1.53 -5.47
CA ALA A 269 -19.05 -0.33 -4.65
C ALA A 269 -19.37 0.89 -5.52
N THR A 270 -20.17 1.81 -5.00
CA THR A 270 -20.37 3.13 -5.60
C THR A 270 -19.31 4.11 -5.13
N ALA A 271 -18.81 3.96 -3.90
CA ALA A 271 -17.80 4.82 -3.32
C ALA A 271 -16.92 4.05 -2.32
N TYR A 272 -15.70 4.55 -2.09
CA TYR A 272 -14.76 3.96 -1.16
C TYR A 272 -14.20 4.98 -0.18
N LEU A 273 -14.44 4.77 1.13
CA LEU A 273 -13.91 5.60 2.19
C LEU A 273 -12.75 4.87 2.90
N HIS A 274 -11.60 5.55 3.01
CA HIS A 274 -10.41 4.92 3.60
C HIS A 274 -9.41 5.95 4.16
N HIS A 275 -8.37 5.44 4.80
CA HIS A 275 -7.35 6.20 5.51
C HIS A 275 -6.23 6.81 4.63
N GLY A 276 -6.23 6.57 3.32
CA GLY A 276 -5.23 7.12 2.40
C GLY A 276 -3.95 6.30 2.20
N GLY A 277 -3.89 5.06 2.67
CA GLY A 277 -2.76 4.18 2.32
C GLY A 277 -2.69 3.94 0.82
N ALA A 278 -1.48 3.86 0.24
CA ALA A 278 -1.28 3.75 -1.21
C ALA A 278 -2.00 2.55 -1.83
N GLY A 279 -1.97 1.37 -1.18
CA GLY A 279 -2.71 0.19 -1.63
C GLY A 279 -4.23 0.41 -1.67
N SER A 280 -4.80 1.17 -0.72
CA SER A 280 -6.22 1.52 -0.74
C SER A 280 -6.55 2.50 -1.87
N VAL A 281 -5.70 3.51 -2.08
CA VAL A 281 -5.87 4.47 -3.18
C VAL A 281 -5.82 3.76 -4.53
N LEU A 282 -4.76 2.99 -4.79
CA LEU A 282 -4.60 2.27 -6.05
C LEU A 282 -5.70 1.22 -6.25
N GLY A 283 -6.13 0.55 -5.18
CA GLY A 283 -7.24 -0.40 -5.22
C GLY A 283 -8.58 0.26 -5.59
N GLY A 284 -8.88 1.41 -5.00
CA GLY A 284 -10.08 2.19 -5.35
C GLY A 284 -10.05 2.73 -6.79
N LEU A 285 -8.88 3.21 -7.24
CA LEU A 285 -8.70 3.67 -8.62
C LEU A 285 -8.78 2.52 -9.62
N ALA A 286 -8.17 1.37 -9.33
CA ALA A 286 -8.27 0.18 -10.20
C ALA A 286 -9.72 -0.32 -10.34
N ALA A 287 -10.55 -0.14 -9.31
CA ALA A 287 -11.98 -0.43 -9.38
C ALA A 287 -12.80 0.69 -10.06
N GLY A 288 -12.23 1.85 -10.33
CA GLY A 288 -12.91 3.01 -10.91
C GLY A 288 -13.91 3.68 -9.96
N VAL A 289 -13.66 3.59 -8.65
CA VAL A 289 -14.59 4.02 -7.61
C VAL A 289 -14.12 5.35 -7.01
N PRO A 290 -14.98 6.39 -6.93
CA PRO A 290 -14.64 7.65 -6.28
C PRO A 290 -14.32 7.43 -4.81
N GLN A 291 -13.34 8.18 -4.29
CA GLN A 291 -12.78 7.95 -2.98
C GLN A 291 -13.04 9.11 -2.03
N LEU A 292 -13.35 8.80 -0.76
CA LEU A 292 -13.26 9.74 0.34
C LEU A 292 -12.07 9.36 1.21
N VAL A 293 -11.03 10.17 1.16
CA VAL A 293 -9.80 9.91 1.90
C VAL A 293 -9.78 10.71 3.19
N VAL A 294 -9.61 10.00 4.32
CA VAL A 294 -9.45 10.60 5.65
C VAL A 294 -7.99 10.42 6.07
N PRO A 295 -7.10 11.37 5.70
CA PRO A 295 -5.67 11.15 5.84
C PRO A 295 -5.20 11.17 7.30
N GLY A 296 -4.32 10.23 7.62
CA GLY A 296 -3.50 10.22 8.82
C GLY A 296 -2.07 10.70 8.54
N PRO A 297 -1.12 10.40 9.44
CA PRO A 297 0.30 10.65 9.27
C PRO A 297 0.92 9.81 8.12
N GLY A 298 2.14 10.16 7.73
CA GLY A 298 2.91 9.49 6.69
C GLY A 298 2.51 9.92 5.28
N ASP A 299 2.56 8.98 4.35
CA ASP A 299 2.22 9.17 2.93
C ASP A 299 0.74 9.51 2.67
N ARG A 300 -0.13 9.29 3.67
CA ARG A 300 -1.59 9.36 3.53
C ARG A 300 -2.10 10.73 3.12
N ARG A 301 -1.43 11.83 3.56
CA ARG A 301 -1.78 13.20 3.14
C ARG A 301 -1.43 13.44 1.68
N HIS A 302 -0.23 13.05 1.28
CA HIS A 302 0.21 13.13 -0.11
C HIS A 302 -0.73 12.35 -1.03
N ASN A 303 -1.09 11.14 -0.63
CA ASN A 303 -2.01 10.28 -1.37
C ASN A 303 -3.42 10.89 -1.46
N ALA A 304 -3.94 11.46 -0.36
CA ALA A 304 -5.23 12.14 -0.34
C ALA A 304 -5.27 13.36 -1.26
N GLU A 305 -4.19 14.18 -1.23
CA GLU A 305 -4.05 15.32 -2.11
C GLU A 305 -3.94 14.91 -3.58
N ALA A 306 -3.25 13.82 -3.91
CA ALA A 306 -3.17 13.31 -5.27
C ALA A 306 -4.54 12.89 -5.80
N VAL A 307 -5.33 12.14 -5.02
CA VAL A 307 -6.71 11.76 -5.38
C VAL A 307 -7.60 12.98 -5.59
N ALA A 308 -7.55 13.95 -4.67
CA ALA A 308 -8.37 15.17 -4.76
C ALA A 308 -7.96 16.06 -5.95
N ARG A 309 -6.67 16.26 -6.21
CA ARG A 309 -6.18 17.02 -7.38
C ARG A 309 -6.59 16.36 -8.70
N ARG A 310 -6.61 15.03 -8.75
CA ARG A 310 -7.04 14.27 -9.94
C ARG A 310 -8.56 14.35 -10.14
N GLY A 311 -9.32 14.81 -9.14
CA GLY A 311 -10.78 14.84 -9.16
C GLY A 311 -11.41 13.45 -8.96
N ALA A 312 -10.65 12.43 -8.64
CA ALA A 312 -11.13 11.06 -8.43
C ALA A 312 -11.66 10.81 -7.01
N GLY A 313 -11.84 11.86 -6.22
CA GLY A 313 -12.36 11.77 -4.87
C GLY A 313 -12.17 13.04 -4.05
N LEU A 314 -12.48 12.94 -2.77
CA LEU A 314 -12.43 14.01 -1.79
C LEU A 314 -11.40 13.68 -0.69
N ALA A 315 -10.77 14.70 -0.11
CA ALA A 315 -9.89 14.58 1.04
C ALA A 315 -10.46 15.43 2.18
N VAL A 316 -10.83 14.78 3.29
CA VAL A 316 -11.43 15.48 4.45
C VAL A 316 -10.85 14.97 5.76
N ARG A 317 -10.92 15.78 6.81
CA ARG A 317 -10.64 15.31 8.18
C ARG A 317 -11.83 14.52 8.71
N ALA A 318 -11.61 13.55 9.62
CA ALA A 318 -12.69 12.72 10.18
C ALA A 318 -13.87 13.55 10.71
N ARG A 319 -13.61 14.69 11.38
CA ARG A 319 -14.64 15.59 11.92
C ARG A 319 -15.45 16.37 10.85
N ALA A 320 -14.99 16.36 9.62
CA ALA A 320 -15.67 17.03 8.50
C ALA A 320 -16.51 16.04 7.66
N ILE A 321 -16.68 14.82 8.12
CA ILE A 321 -17.59 13.85 7.50
C ILE A 321 -19.02 14.23 7.93
N THR A 322 -19.82 14.65 6.97
CA THR A 322 -21.22 15.03 7.12
C THR A 322 -22.06 14.26 6.12
N PRO A 323 -23.41 14.22 6.28
CA PRO A 323 -24.29 13.64 5.27
C PRO A 323 -24.09 14.21 3.88
N GLU A 324 -23.88 15.53 3.76
CA GLU A 324 -23.67 16.22 2.48
C GLU A 324 -22.39 15.74 1.79
N VAL A 325 -21.31 15.53 2.54
CA VAL A 325 -20.04 14.99 2.02
C VAL A 325 -20.23 13.57 1.51
N LEU A 326 -20.93 12.72 2.27
CA LEU A 326 -21.19 11.32 1.88
C LEU A 326 -22.16 11.24 0.70
N ASN A 327 -23.22 12.06 0.68
CA ASN A 327 -24.14 12.13 -0.45
C ASN A 327 -23.42 12.63 -1.70
N ARG A 328 -22.61 13.71 -1.60
CA ARG A 328 -21.80 14.18 -2.71
C ARG A 328 -20.89 13.08 -3.27
N LEU A 329 -20.28 12.29 -2.41
CA LEU A 329 -19.38 11.21 -2.84
C LEU A 329 -20.07 10.18 -3.75
N VAL A 330 -21.35 9.91 -3.55
CA VAL A 330 -22.12 8.92 -4.32
C VAL A 330 -22.89 9.53 -5.50
N THR A 331 -23.18 10.85 -5.48
CA THR A 331 -24.02 11.51 -6.49
C THR A 331 -23.24 12.39 -7.47
N ASP A 332 -22.01 12.82 -7.12
CA ASP A 332 -21.21 13.68 -8.00
C ASP A 332 -20.64 12.89 -9.17
N ALA A 333 -21.29 13.02 -10.33
CA ALA A 333 -20.89 12.32 -11.55
C ALA A 333 -19.44 12.61 -11.97
N SER A 334 -18.95 13.81 -11.69
CA SER A 334 -17.58 14.22 -12.07
C SER A 334 -16.51 13.42 -11.32
N LEU A 335 -16.75 13.10 -10.04
CA LEU A 335 -15.86 12.25 -9.25
C LEU A 335 -15.82 10.81 -9.81
N ALA A 336 -17.00 10.28 -10.17
CA ALA A 336 -17.12 8.95 -10.74
C ALA A 336 -16.47 8.86 -12.13
N GLU A 337 -16.65 9.87 -12.98
CA GLU A 337 -16.01 9.95 -14.29
C GLU A 337 -14.49 10.01 -14.17
N ALA A 338 -13.98 10.87 -13.29
CA ALA A 338 -12.54 10.98 -13.07
C ALA A 338 -11.94 9.68 -12.52
N ALA A 339 -12.63 8.98 -11.59
CA ALA A 339 -12.17 7.70 -11.07
C ALA A 339 -12.16 6.62 -12.18
N ARG A 340 -13.19 6.56 -13.03
CA ARG A 340 -13.23 5.65 -14.19
C ARG A 340 -12.13 5.95 -15.19
N ALA A 341 -11.87 7.24 -15.49
CA ALA A 341 -10.78 7.61 -16.40
C ALA A 341 -9.40 7.14 -15.88
N VAL A 342 -9.14 7.21 -14.57
CA VAL A 342 -7.91 6.67 -13.99
C VAL A 342 -7.88 5.14 -14.03
N ARG A 343 -9.01 4.47 -13.79
CA ARG A 343 -9.11 3.00 -13.97
C ARG A 343 -8.73 2.59 -15.39
N ASP A 344 -9.24 3.30 -16.38
CA ASP A 344 -9.01 2.97 -17.79
C ASP A 344 -7.54 3.23 -18.18
N GLU A 345 -6.94 4.30 -17.65
CA GLU A 345 -5.51 4.57 -17.76
C GLU A 345 -4.68 3.43 -17.12
N MET A 346 -5.02 3.03 -15.89
CA MET A 346 -4.36 1.91 -15.23
C MET A 346 -4.56 0.60 -16.01
N ALA A 347 -5.72 0.38 -16.58
CA ALA A 347 -6.02 -0.80 -17.39
C ALA A 347 -5.18 -0.87 -18.67
N ALA A 348 -4.75 0.27 -19.21
CA ALA A 348 -3.86 0.36 -20.36
C ALA A 348 -2.36 0.16 -20.01
N MET A 349 -1.98 0.19 -18.72
CA MET A 349 -0.61 -0.07 -18.29
C MET A 349 -0.27 -1.56 -18.46
N PRO A 350 1.02 -1.91 -18.73
CA PRO A 350 1.47 -3.29 -18.84
C PRO A 350 1.12 -4.12 -17.60
N LEU A 351 0.71 -5.36 -17.80
CA LEU A 351 0.47 -6.31 -16.71
C LEU A 351 1.80 -6.71 -16.02
N PRO A 352 1.76 -7.23 -14.81
CA PRO A 352 2.95 -7.83 -14.18
C PRO A 352 3.62 -8.91 -15.06
N SER A 353 2.86 -9.71 -15.79
CA SER A 353 3.38 -10.69 -16.76
C SER A 353 4.16 -10.06 -17.91
N ASP A 354 3.76 -8.87 -18.36
CA ASP A 354 4.35 -8.23 -19.53
C ASP A 354 5.73 -7.64 -19.24
N VAL A 355 6.02 -7.30 -17.96
CA VAL A 355 7.33 -6.77 -17.56
C VAL A 355 8.35 -7.88 -17.19
N VAL A 356 7.91 -9.11 -16.96
CA VAL A 356 8.79 -10.23 -16.61
C VAL A 356 9.89 -10.48 -17.65
N PRO A 357 9.63 -10.49 -18.98
CA PRO A 357 10.68 -10.72 -19.99
C PRO A 357 11.77 -9.66 -19.94
N GLU A 358 11.41 -8.37 -19.78
CA GLU A 358 12.36 -7.28 -19.73
C GLU A 358 13.25 -7.35 -18.47
N LEU A 359 12.64 -7.68 -17.33
CA LEU A 359 13.37 -7.90 -16.09
C LEU A 359 14.28 -9.14 -16.15
N THR A 360 13.87 -10.20 -16.88
CA THR A 360 14.67 -11.40 -17.11
C THR A 360 15.94 -11.09 -17.88
N ALA A 361 15.89 -10.14 -18.81
CA ALA A 361 17.03 -9.70 -19.63
C ALA A 361 18.10 -8.94 -18.81
N LEU A 362 17.79 -8.49 -17.58
CA LEU A 362 18.79 -7.87 -16.68
C LEU A 362 19.85 -8.87 -16.17
N ARG A 363 19.59 -10.17 -16.25
CA ARG A 363 20.58 -11.21 -15.98
C ARG A 363 21.66 -11.15 -17.06
N ARG A 364 22.83 -10.68 -16.70
CA ARG A 364 24.04 -10.73 -17.54
C ARG A 364 24.99 -11.81 -17.08
#